data_8067b5077b0c9075ce8a7b94f531eccf
#
_entry.id   8067b5077b0c9075ce8a7b94f531eccf
#
_cell.length_a   1.000
_cell.length_b   1.000
_cell.length_c   1.000
_cell.angle_alpha   90.00
_cell.angle_beta   90.00
_cell.angle_gamma   90.00
#
_symmetry.space_group_name_H-M   'P 1'
#
loop_
_entity.id
_entity.type
_entity.pdbx_description
1 polymer ?
#
loop_
_entity_poly.entity_id
_entity_poly.type
_entity_poly.pdbx_seq_one_letter_code
_entity_poly.pdbx_strand_id
1 'polypeptide(L)' 'MEREETFEIDVTVKAATAKALLVILEDLSEEWVPKSQIQSHGDINANAKKDDSGTMIVSEWIARQKGWA' A
#
# COMPACT_ATOMS: atom_id res chain seq x y z
N MET A 1 -14.12 15.21 16.68
CA MET A 1 -12.93 14.39 16.61
C MET A 1 -12.78 13.76 15.25
N GLU A 2 -11.61 13.85 14.68
CA GLU A 2 -11.37 13.32 13.35
C GLU A 2 -10.95 11.90 13.39
N ARG A 3 -11.45 11.14 12.44
CA ARG A 3 -11.00 9.78 12.27
C ARG A 3 -10.18 9.69 11.01
N GLU A 4 -9.09 8.96 11.13
CA GLU A 4 -8.29 8.69 9.97
C GLU A 4 -9.01 7.70 9.09
N GLU A 5 -9.16 8.05 7.81
CA GLU A 5 -9.81 7.16 6.88
C GLU A 5 -8.78 6.33 6.17
N THR A 6 -9.13 5.09 5.89
CA THR A 6 -8.21 4.18 5.23
C THR A 6 -8.85 3.60 3.99
N PHE A 7 -8.01 3.04 3.12
CA PHE A 7 -8.43 2.42 1.88
C PHE A 7 -7.72 1.09 1.73
N GLU A 8 -8.43 0.05 1.34
CA GLU A 8 -7.87 -1.29 1.20
C GLU A 8 -7.71 -1.63 -0.27
N ILE A 9 -6.56 -2.19 -0.63
CA ILE A 9 -6.30 -2.56 -2.00
C ILE A 9 -5.44 -3.83 -2.01
N ASP A 10 -5.76 -4.76 -2.89
CA ASP A 10 -5.01 -6.00 -3.01
C ASP A 10 -3.81 -5.77 -3.92
N VAL A 11 -2.64 -6.15 -3.44
CA VAL A 11 -1.40 -5.91 -4.16
C VAL A 11 -0.45 -7.08 -3.99
N THR A 12 0.56 -7.13 -4.85
CA THR A 12 1.72 -8.01 -4.69
C THR A 12 2.95 -7.11 -4.65
N VAL A 13 3.84 -7.37 -3.70
CA VAL A 13 5.05 -6.56 -3.55
C VAL A 13 6.07 -7.01 -4.57
N LYS A 14 6.55 -6.07 -5.39
CA LYS A 14 7.59 -6.35 -6.37
C LYS A 14 8.97 -6.00 -5.86
N ALA A 15 9.08 -4.96 -5.06
CA ALA A 15 10.36 -4.53 -4.50
C ALA A 15 10.11 -3.72 -3.24
N ALA A 16 11.12 -3.64 -2.40
CA ALA A 16 11.02 -2.88 -1.16
C ALA A 16 12.32 -2.09 -0.98
N THR A 17 12.17 -0.82 -0.59
CA THR A 17 13.30 0.02 -0.21
C THR A 17 13.12 0.40 1.25
N ALA A 18 14.06 1.20 1.77
CA ALA A 18 13.98 1.62 3.16
C ALA A 18 12.71 2.43 3.45
N LYS A 19 12.18 3.15 2.45
CA LYS A 19 11.08 4.08 2.69
C LYS A 19 9.82 3.79 1.91
N ALA A 20 9.84 2.87 0.96
CA ALA A 20 8.69 2.65 0.10
C ALA A 20 8.61 1.20 -0.37
N LEU A 21 7.42 0.80 -0.77
CA LEU A 21 7.19 -0.50 -1.41
C LEU A 21 6.77 -0.25 -2.85
N LEU A 22 7.31 -1.04 -3.77
CA LEU A 22 6.80 -1.07 -5.14
C LEU A 22 5.81 -2.22 -5.20
N VAL A 23 4.56 -1.90 -5.51
CA VAL A 23 3.49 -2.89 -5.52
C VAL A 23 2.88 -3.00 -6.89
N ILE A 24 2.37 -4.18 -7.20
CA ILE A 24 1.65 -4.46 -8.44
C ILE A 24 0.19 -4.58 -8.09
N LEU A 25 -0.64 -3.80 -8.77
CA LEU A 25 -2.07 -3.78 -8.55
C LEU A 25 -2.76 -4.84 -9.41
N GLU A 26 -4.07 -5.00 -9.22
CA GLU A 26 -4.82 -6.02 -9.95
C GLU A 26 -4.81 -5.80 -11.45
N ASP A 27 -4.71 -4.57 -11.89
CA ASP A 27 -4.64 -4.26 -13.32
C ASP A 27 -3.22 -4.33 -13.86
N LEU A 28 -2.29 -4.89 -13.05
CA LEU A 28 -0.88 -5.09 -13.40
C LEU A 28 -0.08 -3.80 -13.44
N SER A 29 -0.66 -2.67 -13.05
CA SER A 29 0.11 -1.43 -12.95
C SER A 29 0.98 -1.48 -11.70
N GLU A 30 2.08 -0.73 -11.71
CA GLU A 30 3.02 -0.70 -10.60
C GLU A 30 3.03 0.68 -9.99
N GLU A 31 3.08 0.72 -8.65
CA GLU A 31 3.07 1.99 -7.92
C GLU A 31 4.02 1.92 -6.74
N TRP A 32 4.70 3.02 -6.50
CA TRP A 32 5.50 3.17 -5.30
C TRP A 32 4.63 3.75 -4.20
N VAL A 33 4.62 3.11 -3.04
CA VAL A 33 3.80 3.55 -1.91
C VAL A 33 4.71 3.81 -0.72
N PRO A 34 4.70 5.04 -0.17
CA PRO A 34 5.53 5.35 1.00
C PRO A 34 5.12 4.46 2.18
N LYS A 35 6.10 3.89 2.85
CA LYS A 35 5.82 3.02 4.00
C LYS A 35 5.07 3.76 5.10
N SER A 36 5.30 5.06 5.23
CA SER A 36 4.62 5.85 6.26
C SER A 36 3.11 5.94 6.05
N GLN A 37 2.63 5.63 4.85
CA GLN A 37 1.21 5.68 4.54
C GLN A 37 0.54 4.32 4.58
N ILE A 38 1.30 3.28 4.90
CA ILE A 38 0.78 1.90 4.95
C ILE A 38 0.49 1.55 6.39
N GLN A 39 -0.75 1.12 6.65
CA GLN A 39 -1.14 0.75 8.00
C GLN A 39 -0.57 -0.62 8.35
N SER A 40 -0.27 -0.83 9.64
CA SER A 40 0.41 -2.04 10.07
C SER A 40 -0.51 -3.24 10.17
N HIS A 41 -1.83 -3.03 10.17
CA HIS A 41 -2.77 -4.13 10.42
C HIS A 41 -3.25 -4.83 9.15
N GLY A 42 -2.77 -4.42 7.98
CA GLY A 42 -3.10 -5.13 6.74
C GLY A 42 -2.17 -6.32 6.51
N ASP A 43 -2.48 -7.14 5.51
CA ASP A 43 -1.61 -8.26 5.14
C ASP A 43 -0.26 -7.75 4.65
N ILE A 44 -0.28 -6.64 3.92
CA ILE A 44 0.93 -6.02 3.40
C ILE A 44 1.20 -4.78 4.23
N ASN A 45 2.28 -4.81 4.98
CA ASN A 45 2.66 -3.68 5.83
C ASN A 45 4.07 -3.21 5.45
N ALA A 46 4.62 -2.28 6.23
CA ALA A 46 5.92 -1.69 5.93
C ALA A 46 7.06 -2.71 5.91
N ASN A 47 6.86 -3.88 6.51
CA ASN A 47 7.88 -4.93 6.57
C ASN A 47 7.70 -5.98 5.47
N ALA A 48 6.77 -5.78 4.56
CA ALA A 48 6.51 -6.73 3.49
C ALA A 48 7.73 -6.87 2.58
N LYS A 49 7.87 -8.04 1.99
CA LYS A 49 9.02 -8.37 1.16
C LYS A 49 8.55 -8.71 -0.25
N LYS A 50 9.51 -8.75 -1.16
CA LYS A 50 9.22 -9.15 -2.54
C LYS A 50 8.42 -10.44 -2.56
N ASP A 51 7.42 -10.47 -3.42
CA ASP A 51 6.52 -11.59 -3.66
C ASP A 51 5.44 -11.79 -2.58
N ASP A 52 5.45 -10.99 -1.52
CA ASP A 52 4.32 -11.00 -0.59
C ASP A 52 3.11 -10.43 -1.30
N SER A 53 1.95 -11.03 -1.06
CA SER A 53 0.70 -10.54 -1.65
C SER A 53 -0.39 -10.56 -0.60
N GLY A 54 -1.39 -9.72 -0.80
CA GLY A 54 -2.51 -9.62 0.11
C GLY A 54 -3.08 -8.22 0.09
N THR A 55 -3.87 -7.91 1.11
CA THR A 55 -4.52 -6.62 1.22
C THR A 55 -3.59 -5.63 1.92
N MET A 56 -3.37 -4.50 1.24
CA MET A 56 -2.61 -3.39 1.81
C MET A 56 -3.61 -2.31 2.22
N ILE A 57 -3.48 -1.83 3.45
CA ILE A 57 -4.34 -0.78 3.97
C ILE A 57 -3.52 0.49 4.04
N VAL A 58 -3.97 1.51 3.33
CA VAL A 58 -3.25 2.78 3.23
C VAL A 58 -4.16 3.91 3.70
N SER A 59 -3.58 5.08 3.96
CA SER A 59 -4.38 6.24 4.26
C SER A 59 -5.20 6.63 3.03
N GLU A 60 -6.39 7.19 3.26
CA GLU A 60 -7.21 7.65 2.15
C GLU A 60 -6.48 8.72 1.35
N TRP A 61 -5.66 9.51 2.03
CA TRP A 61 -4.91 10.56 1.37
C TRP A 61 -4.05 10.00 0.23
N ILE A 62 -3.27 8.94 0.50
CA ILE A 62 -2.41 8.40 -0.55
C ILE A 62 -3.24 7.69 -1.62
N ALA A 63 -4.36 7.09 -1.22
CA ALA A 63 -5.24 6.43 -2.20
C ALA A 63 -5.78 7.45 -3.20
N ARG A 64 -6.12 8.63 -2.74
CA ARG A 64 -6.58 9.69 -3.62
C ARG A 64 -5.46 10.20 -4.52
N GLN A 65 -4.25 10.31 -3.98
CA GLN A 65 -3.11 10.75 -4.75
C GLN A 65 -2.81 9.78 -5.90
N LYS A 66 -3.05 8.50 -5.67
CA LYS A 66 -2.79 7.48 -6.69
C LYS A 66 -3.97 7.22 -7.60
N GLY A 67 -5.11 7.82 -7.32
CA GLY A 67 -6.30 7.61 -8.12
C GLY A 67 -7.03 6.32 -7.78
N TRP A 68 -6.78 5.74 -6.61
CA TRP A 68 -7.44 4.50 -6.19
C TRP A 68 -8.78 4.76 -5.52
N ALA A 69 -8.99 5.94 -5.01
CA ALA A 69 -10.23 6.30 -4.32
C ALA A 69 -10.89 7.52 -4.96
#